data_a006bf39787930bf59a6ccfd126f1e82
#
_entry.id   a006bf39787930bf59a6ccfd126f1e82
#
_cell.length_a   1.000
_cell.length_b   1.000
_cell.length_c   1.000
_cell.angle_alpha   90.00
_cell.angle_beta   90.00
_cell.angle_gamma   90.00
#
_symmetry.space_group_name_H-M   'P 1'
#
loop_
_entity.id
_entity.type
_entity.pdbx_description
1 polymer ?
#
loop_
_entity_poly.entity_id
_entity_poly.type
_entity_poly.pdbx_seq_one_letter_code
_entity_poly.pdbx_strand_id
1 'polypeptide(L)'
;MAFSSSSDSSSSSSPSSFASSSPLQAERRVFEEGRRSGDACSLCAVLQETGGAEANRSCQSGRLKVLLAVTGSVAAIKVPEIAEELHAEGRRRDIFVDLRVVATKDACHFLESCSSNVLRDEDDWKSWKRKGDSVLHIELRRWADVFAIAPLSANSLAKISQGLCDNLVTCVARAWDFEKPFVVFPAMNSLMWKHPVSAHQLSILRSFGVKVVDPVEKTLACGDTGVGALPPPRSVAAEIFRVVSPVPGPLSEKEREENGRLRGDTETDCSQSDASACSMQTQRF
;
A
#
# COMPACT_ATOMS: atom_id res chain seq x y z
N MET A 1 23.15 -38.56 -58.62
CA MET A 1 22.16 -39.56 -59.09
C MET A 1 20.81 -39.13 -58.55
N ALA A 2 19.94 -38.84 -59.48
CA ALA A 2 18.55 -38.42 -59.26
C ALA A 2 17.65 -39.62 -58.97
N PHE A 3 16.50 -39.32 -58.29
CA PHE A 3 15.14 -39.86 -58.48
C PHE A 3 14.28 -39.28 -57.39
N SER A 4 13.44 -38.36 -57.65
CA SER A 4 12.05 -38.25 -58.21
C SER A 4 10.97 -38.90 -57.34
N SER A 5 10.13 -38.02 -56.84
CA SER A 5 8.65 -37.91 -56.77
C SER A 5 7.84 -39.14 -56.28
N SER A 6 6.95 -38.88 -55.32
CA SER A 6 5.49 -38.99 -55.57
C SER A 6 4.70 -38.35 -54.45
N SER A 7 3.69 -37.66 -54.91
CA SER A 7 2.55 -37.05 -54.19
C SER A 7 1.65 -38.10 -53.56
N ASP A 8 1.15 -37.82 -52.35
CA ASP A 8 -0.21 -38.23 -52.01
C ASP A 8 -0.89 -37.26 -51.05
N SER A 9 -2.03 -36.83 -51.49
CA SER A 9 -2.99 -35.99 -50.83
C SER A 9 -3.89 -36.78 -49.91
N SER A 10 -4.06 -36.32 -48.62
CA SER A 10 -5.27 -36.65 -47.90
C SER A 10 -5.58 -35.62 -46.80
N SER A 11 -6.62 -34.86 -47.07
CA SER A 11 -7.70 -34.30 -46.24
C SER A 11 -7.52 -34.24 -44.72
N SER A 12 -7.39 -33.03 -44.23
CA SER A 12 -8.26 -32.27 -43.35
C SER A 12 -8.95 -32.95 -42.17
N SER A 13 -8.59 -32.56 -41.00
CA SER A 13 -9.54 -32.18 -39.94
C SER A 13 -8.86 -31.25 -38.95
N SER A 14 -9.37 -30.05 -38.90
CA SER A 14 -8.96 -29.03 -37.93
C SER A 14 -9.53 -29.36 -36.56
N PRO A 15 -8.71 -29.34 -35.48
CA PRO A 15 -9.23 -29.22 -34.15
C PRO A 15 -9.42 -27.76 -33.80
N SER A 16 -10.64 -27.40 -33.47
CA SER A 16 -11.01 -26.12 -32.84
C SER A 16 -10.14 -25.86 -31.61
N SER A 17 -9.24 -24.89 -31.72
CA SER A 17 -8.44 -24.41 -30.59
C SER A 17 -9.33 -23.57 -29.69
N PHE A 18 -9.77 -24.13 -28.58
CA PHE A 18 -10.12 -23.35 -27.40
C PHE A 18 -8.83 -22.76 -26.84
N ALA A 19 -8.51 -21.56 -27.26
CA ALA A 19 -7.44 -20.77 -26.65
C ALA A 19 -7.94 -20.28 -25.28
N SER A 20 -7.61 -20.99 -24.22
CA SER A 20 -7.64 -20.48 -22.86
C SER A 20 -6.61 -19.34 -22.77
N SER A 21 -7.08 -18.11 -22.83
CA SER A 21 -6.23 -16.95 -22.59
C SER A 21 -5.71 -17.00 -21.16
N SER A 22 -4.39 -16.94 -21.00
CA SER A 22 -3.76 -16.89 -19.67
C SER A 22 -4.22 -15.66 -18.89
N PRO A 23 -4.24 -15.70 -17.55
CA PRO A 23 -4.61 -14.56 -16.70
C PRO A 23 -3.85 -13.27 -17.06
N LEU A 24 -2.59 -13.38 -17.48
CA LEU A 24 -1.75 -12.29 -18.00
C LEU A 24 -2.30 -11.64 -19.29
N GLN A 25 -3.01 -12.40 -20.13
CA GLN A 25 -3.61 -11.85 -21.35
C GLN A 25 -4.93 -11.14 -21.05
N ALA A 26 -5.67 -11.57 -20.03
CA ALA A 26 -6.88 -10.89 -19.57
C ALA A 26 -6.53 -9.53 -18.92
N GLU A 27 -5.51 -9.49 -18.06
CA GLU A 27 -5.03 -8.23 -17.47
C GLU A 27 -4.42 -7.29 -18.52
N ARG A 28 -3.72 -7.81 -19.53
CA ARG A 28 -3.26 -6.99 -20.67
C ARG A 28 -4.40 -6.43 -21.51
N ARG A 29 -5.49 -7.17 -21.70
CA ARG A 29 -6.66 -6.66 -22.45
C ARG A 29 -7.38 -5.54 -21.71
N VAL A 30 -7.57 -5.66 -20.40
CA VAL A 30 -8.13 -4.58 -19.56
C VAL A 30 -7.21 -3.36 -19.61
N PHE A 31 -5.90 -3.56 -19.64
CA PHE A 31 -4.89 -2.50 -19.74
C PHE A 31 -4.87 -1.84 -21.15
N GLU A 32 -5.11 -2.60 -22.24
CA GLU A 32 -5.16 -2.09 -23.60
C GLU A 32 -6.50 -1.41 -23.96
N GLU A 33 -7.60 -1.84 -23.35
CA GLU A 33 -8.91 -1.20 -23.52
C GLU A 33 -8.97 0.19 -22.85
N GLY A 34 -8.29 0.38 -21.70
CA GLY A 34 -8.14 1.68 -21.06
C GLY A 34 -7.33 2.71 -21.87
N ARG A 35 -6.55 2.29 -22.86
CA ARG A 35 -5.78 3.21 -23.74
C ARG A 35 -6.59 3.83 -24.87
N ARG A 36 -7.79 3.34 -25.15
CA ARG A 36 -8.59 3.78 -26.32
C ARG A 36 -9.59 4.90 -26.03
N SER A 37 -9.87 5.14 -24.75
CA SER A 37 -10.64 6.31 -24.34
C SER A 37 -9.64 7.43 -24.01
N GLY A 38 -9.79 8.59 -24.67
CA GLY A 38 -9.00 9.79 -24.40
C GLY A 38 -9.33 10.43 -23.04
N ASP A 39 -9.75 9.63 -22.08
CA ASP A 39 -10.09 10.05 -20.74
C ASP A 39 -8.80 10.33 -19.95
N ALA A 40 -8.76 11.46 -19.27
CA ALA A 40 -7.68 11.81 -18.36
C ALA A 40 -7.48 10.65 -17.34
N CYS A 41 -6.23 10.22 -17.17
CA CYS A 41 -5.89 9.19 -16.18
C CYS A 41 -6.54 9.52 -14.83
N SER A 42 -7.21 8.53 -14.21
CA SER A 42 -7.90 8.71 -12.93
C SER A 42 -6.99 9.28 -11.85
N LEU A 43 -5.72 8.84 -11.79
CA LEU A 43 -4.75 9.39 -10.85
C LEU A 43 -4.44 10.87 -11.14
N CYS A 44 -4.33 11.28 -12.42
CA CYS A 44 -4.11 12.69 -12.78
C CYS A 44 -5.30 13.56 -12.37
N ALA A 45 -6.52 13.09 -12.57
CA ALA A 45 -7.73 13.78 -12.14
C ALA A 45 -7.78 13.93 -10.62
N VAL A 46 -7.52 12.86 -9.88
CA VAL A 46 -7.49 12.84 -8.41
C VAL A 46 -6.39 13.76 -7.85
N LEU A 47 -5.20 13.78 -8.47
CA LEU A 47 -4.10 14.66 -8.03
C LEU A 47 -4.32 16.13 -8.43
N GLN A 48 -5.13 16.43 -9.43
CA GLN A 48 -5.50 17.80 -9.81
C GLN A 48 -6.51 18.43 -8.84
N GLU A 49 -7.37 17.64 -8.21
CA GLU A 49 -8.29 18.13 -7.18
C GLU A 49 -7.56 18.73 -5.97
N THR A 50 -6.31 18.32 -5.72
CA THR A 50 -5.48 18.83 -4.61
C THR A 50 -4.82 20.19 -4.92
N GLY A 51 -4.72 20.59 -6.20
CA GLY A 51 -4.05 21.82 -6.64
C GLY A 51 -4.97 22.98 -7.02
N GLY A 52 -6.28 22.79 -7.03
CA GLY A 52 -7.26 23.79 -7.49
C GLY A 52 -7.60 24.82 -6.40
N ALA A 53 -7.90 26.06 -6.83
CA ALA A 53 -8.27 27.22 -6.00
C ALA A 53 -9.56 27.05 -5.15
N GLU A 54 -10.19 25.88 -5.12
CA GLU A 54 -11.34 25.57 -4.27
C GLU A 54 -10.99 25.27 -2.81
N ALA A 55 -9.70 25.21 -2.47
CA ALA A 55 -9.22 25.05 -1.09
C ALA A 55 -9.62 26.20 -0.14
N ASN A 56 -10.35 27.20 -0.61
CA ASN A 56 -10.77 28.37 0.17
C ASN A 56 -12.23 28.35 0.63
N ARG A 57 -12.91 27.21 0.51
CA ARG A 57 -14.18 27.05 1.23
C ARG A 57 -13.86 26.71 2.68
N SER A 58 -14.35 27.54 3.57
CA SER A 58 -14.27 27.44 5.03
C SER A 58 -14.65 26.05 5.55
N CYS A 59 -13.75 25.05 5.38
CA CYS A 59 -13.86 23.80 6.06
C CYS A 59 -13.16 23.97 7.41
N GLN A 60 -13.89 23.87 8.49
CA GLN A 60 -13.34 23.78 9.86
C GLN A 60 -12.71 22.41 10.12
N SER A 61 -12.61 21.58 9.09
CA SER A 61 -12.06 20.23 9.06
C SER A 61 -10.55 20.22 8.94
N GLY A 62 -9.93 19.22 9.52
CA GLY A 62 -8.49 19.02 9.48
C GLY A 62 -7.98 18.82 8.05
N ARG A 63 -6.67 19.11 7.83
CA ARG A 63 -5.95 18.82 6.59
C ARG A 63 -4.90 17.75 6.86
N LEU A 64 -4.83 16.72 6.02
CA LEU A 64 -3.84 15.66 6.10
C LEU A 64 -2.98 15.65 4.83
N LYS A 65 -1.68 15.84 5.00
CA LYS A 65 -0.69 15.81 3.91
C LYS A 65 -0.08 14.41 3.81
N VAL A 66 -0.46 13.67 2.78
CA VAL A 66 -0.01 12.30 2.53
C VAL A 66 1.06 12.29 1.45
N LEU A 67 2.25 11.79 1.76
CA LEU A 67 3.28 11.47 0.78
C LEU A 67 3.21 9.98 0.47
N LEU A 68 2.70 9.63 -0.72
CA LEU A 68 2.59 8.26 -1.19
C LEU A 68 3.76 7.94 -2.12
N ALA A 69 4.62 7.03 -1.70
CA ALA A 69 5.70 6.51 -2.53
C ALA A 69 5.30 5.20 -3.20
N VAL A 70 5.71 5.06 -4.47
CA VAL A 70 5.41 3.91 -5.30
C VAL A 70 6.72 3.29 -5.79
N THR A 71 6.89 1.99 -5.58
CA THR A 71 8.10 1.30 -6.00
C THR A 71 7.80 0.20 -7.02
N GLY A 72 8.85 -0.33 -7.69
CA GLY A 72 8.74 -1.27 -8.79
C GLY A 72 8.11 -2.62 -8.40
N SER A 73 6.80 -2.67 -8.40
CA SER A 73 5.98 -3.86 -8.23
C SER A 73 4.78 -3.77 -9.17
N VAL A 74 4.34 -4.88 -9.74
CA VAL A 74 3.12 -4.93 -10.57
C VAL A 74 1.91 -4.33 -9.84
N ALA A 75 1.87 -4.44 -8.50
CA ALA A 75 0.80 -3.87 -7.70
C ALA A 75 0.71 -2.32 -7.78
N ALA A 76 1.70 -1.65 -8.38
CA ALA A 76 1.66 -0.20 -8.62
C ALA A 76 0.51 0.22 -9.56
N ILE A 77 -0.03 -0.69 -10.39
CA ILE A 77 -1.24 -0.45 -11.19
C ILE A 77 -2.46 -0.04 -10.36
N LYS A 78 -2.45 -0.34 -9.05
CA LYS A 78 -3.54 0.00 -8.11
C LYS A 78 -3.40 1.37 -7.46
N VAL A 79 -2.35 2.10 -7.76
CA VAL A 79 -2.11 3.41 -7.15
C VAL A 79 -3.23 4.43 -7.44
N PRO A 80 -3.83 4.48 -8.63
CA PRO A 80 -5.00 5.33 -8.86
C PRO A 80 -6.15 5.03 -7.91
N GLU A 81 -6.51 3.75 -7.73
CA GLU A 81 -7.55 3.32 -6.81
C GLU A 81 -7.21 3.66 -5.34
N ILE A 82 -5.92 3.55 -4.95
CA ILE A 82 -5.46 3.94 -3.61
C ILE A 82 -5.65 5.44 -3.39
N ALA A 83 -5.34 6.27 -4.39
CA ALA A 83 -5.53 7.72 -4.31
C ALA A 83 -7.01 8.09 -4.17
N GLU A 84 -7.89 7.46 -4.94
CA GLU A 84 -9.34 7.63 -4.85
C GLU A 84 -9.88 7.24 -3.46
N GLU A 85 -9.44 6.09 -2.92
CA GLU A 85 -9.85 5.63 -1.59
C GLU A 85 -9.31 6.53 -0.47
N LEU A 86 -8.12 7.11 -0.61
CA LEU A 86 -7.59 8.10 0.34
C LEU A 86 -8.49 9.34 0.41
N HIS A 87 -8.89 9.89 -0.73
CA HIS A 87 -9.81 11.02 -0.77
C HIS A 87 -11.20 10.65 -0.27
N ALA A 88 -11.69 9.45 -0.62
CA ALA A 88 -12.98 8.95 -0.12
C ALA A 88 -12.97 8.78 1.41
N GLU A 89 -11.88 8.27 1.99
CA GLU A 89 -11.73 8.13 3.44
C GLU A 89 -11.63 9.50 4.13
N GLY A 90 -10.91 10.46 3.51
CA GLY A 90 -10.86 11.83 3.96
C GLY A 90 -12.26 12.46 4.02
N ARG A 91 -13.07 12.33 2.95
CA ARG A 91 -14.46 12.81 2.93
C ARG A 91 -15.32 12.17 4.02
N ARG A 92 -15.14 10.85 4.28
CA ARG A 92 -15.87 10.17 5.37
C ARG A 92 -15.54 10.70 6.77
N ARG A 93 -14.34 11.26 6.94
CA ARG A 93 -13.83 11.78 8.22
C ARG A 93 -13.86 13.31 8.33
N ASP A 94 -14.38 13.98 7.31
CA ASP A 94 -14.33 15.45 7.18
C ASP A 94 -12.89 16.00 7.27
N ILE A 95 -11.93 15.30 6.61
CA ILE A 95 -10.53 15.66 6.51
C ILE A 95 -10.17 15.88 5.04
N PHE A 96 -9.63 17.05 4.71
CA PHE A 96 -9.08 17.30 3.39
C PHE A 96 -7.74 16.58 3.22
N VAL A 97 -7.64 15.71 2.22
CA VAL A 97 -6.40 14.97 1.89
C VAL A 97 -5.62 15.74 0.83
N ASP A 98 -4.43 16.20 1.20
CA ASP A 98 -3.45 16.75 0.24
C ASP A 98 -2.46 15.62 -0.08
N LEU A 99 -2.55 15.08 -1.31
CA LEU A 99 -1.80 13.91 -1.73
C LEU A 99 -0.70 14.30 -2.71
N ARG A 100 0.55 13.90 -2.40
CA ARG A 100 1.66 13.91 -3.35
C ARG A 100 2.17 12.50 -3.58
N VAL A 101 2.46 12.18 -4.84
CA VAL A 101 2.97 10.87 -5.23
C VAL A 101 4.40 11.00 -5.71
N VAL A 102 5.28 10.15 -5.18
CA VAL A 102 6.66 9.98 -5.64
C VAL A 102 6.85 8.55 -6.15
N ALA A 103 7.56 8.37 -7.24
CA ALA A 103 7.73 7.04 -7.84
C ALA A 103 9.20 6.77 -8.19
N THR A 104 9.62 5.51 -7.95
CA THR A 104 10.90 5.03 -8.51
C THR A 104 10.78 4.86 -10.02
N LYS A 105 11.90 4.88 -10.73
CA LYS A 105 11.96 4.64 -12.18
C LYS A 105 11.22 3.36 -12.59
N ASP A 106 11.40 2.27 -11.85
CA ASP A 106 10.75 0.99 -12.16
C ASP A 106 9.24 1.05 -11.94
N ALA A 107 8.76 1.83 -10.97
CA ALA A 107 7.33 2.03 -10.74
C ALA A 107 6.66 2.79 -11.89
N CYS A 108 7.37 3.71 -12.53
CA CYS A 108 6.84 4.49 -13.65
C CYS A 108 6.39 3.61 -14.83
N HIS A 109 6.98 2.42 -14.99
CA HIS A 109 6.54 1.45 -16.00
C HIS A 109 5.07 1.04 -15.82
N PHE A 110 4.58 1.00 -14.60
CA PHE A 110 3.20 0.63 -14.25
C PHE A 110 2.27 1.84 -14.11
N LEU A 111 2.83 3.06 -14.15
CA LEU A 111 2.12 4.33 -13.99
C LEU A 111 2.10 5.16 -15.28
N GLU A 112 2.33 4.55 -16.45
CA GLU A 112 2.54 5.23 -17.74
C GLU A 112 1.48 6.28 -18.11
N SER A 113 0.23 6.08 -17.72
CA SER A 113 -0.86 7.04 -17.96
C SER A 113 -0.89 8.24 -17.00
N CYS A 114 0.00 8.26 -15.97
CA CYS A 114 -0.07 9.21 -14.85
C CYS A 114 1.14 10.15 -14.78
N SER A 115 1.74 10.50 -15.90
CA SER A 115 3.08 11.08 -15.95
C SER A 115 3.22 12.53 -15.44
N SER A 116 2.17 13.35 -15.41
CA SER A 116 2.29 14.79 -15.16
C SER A 116 2.34 15.21 -13.69
N ASN A 117 1.79 14.40 -12.78
CA ASN A 117 1.66 14.75 -11.35
C ASN A 117 2.42 13.83 -10.39
N VAL A 118 3.27 12.96 -10.92
CA VAL A 118 4.11 12.03 -10.14
C VAL A 118 5.54 12.55 -10.13
N LEU A 119 6.07 12.80 -8.94
CA LEU A 119 7.45 13.24 -8.74
C LEU A 119 8.43 12.06 -8.90
N ARG A 120 9.57 12.33 -9.53
CA ARG A 120 10.57 11.33 -9.92
C ARG A 120 11.98 11.80 -9.56
N ASP A 121 12.94 10.91 -9.73
CA ASP A 121 14.35 11.22 -9.47
C ASP A 121 14.86 12.44 -10.24
N GLU A 122 14.41 12.60 -11.49
CA GLU A 122 14.82 13.73 -12.34
C GLU A 122 14.33 15.07 -11.79
N ASP A 123 13.23 15.10 -11.03
CA ASP A 123 12.66 16.32 -10.46
C ASP A 123 13.47 16.81 -9.27
N ASP A 124 14.12 15.91 -8.49
CA ASP A 124 15.04 16.27 -7.42
C ASP A 124 16.28 17.02 -7.99
N TRP A 125 16.83 16.49 -9.10
CA TRP A 125 17.98 17.13 -9.75
C TRP A 125 17.64 18.42 -10.50
N LYS A 126 16.45 18.55 -11.08
CA LYS A 126 16.00 19.78 -11.76
C LYS A 126 15.79 20.93 -10.80
N SER A 127 15.38 20.67 -9.58
CA SER A 127 15.08 21.70 -8.58
C SER A 127 16.34 22.36 -8.01
N TRP A 128 17.50 21.66 -8.01
CA TRP A 128 18.74 22.17 -7.42
C TRP A 128 19.75 22.55 -8.49
N LYS A 129 20.07 23.84 -8.61
CA LYS A 129 21.01 24.41 -9.60
C LYS A 129 22.19 25.15 -8.93
N ARG A 130 21.97 25.69 -7.76
CA ARG A 130 22.97 26.47 -7.03
C ARG A 130 22.77 26.38 -5.52
N LYS A 131 23.81 26.69 -4.77
CA LYS A 131 23.76 26.78 -3.30
C LYS A 131 22.64 27.72 -2.85
N GLY A 132 21.72 27.19 -2.03
CA GLY A 132 20.54 27.91 -1.51
C GLY A 132 19.21 27.45 -2.17
N ASP A 133 19.27 26.70 -3.27
CA ASP A 133 18.07 26.12 -3.87
C ASP A 133 17.49 25.02 -2.95
N SER A 134 16.20 24.79 -3.06
CA SER A 134 15.51 23.74 -2.28
C SER A 134 15.91 22.35 -2.75
N VAL A 135 16.00 21.43 -1.80
CA VAL A 135 16.27 20.01 -2.05
C VAL A 135 14.95 19.26 -1.93
N LEU A 136 14.47 18.71 -3.03
CA LEU A 136 13.11 18.20 -3.15
C LEU A 136 12.77 17.14 -2.08
N HIS A 137 13.63 16.14 -1.85
CA HIS A 137 13.35 15.11 -0.85
C HIS A 137 13.27 15.69 0.58
N ILE A 138 14.00 16.77 0.90
CA ILE A 138 13.90 17.46 2.17
C ILE A 138 12.59 18.24 2.28
N GLU A 139 12.19 18.93 1.20
CA GLU A 139 10.90 19.64 1.17
C GLU A 139 9.72 18.70 1.31
N LEU A 140 9.76 17.53 0.64
CA LEU A 140 8.70 16.52 0.72
C LEU A 140 8.57 15.97 2.15
N ARG A 141 9.68 15.61 2.81
CA ARG A 141 9.64 15.11 4.18
C ARG A 141 9.16 16.15 5.20
N ARG A 142 9.49 17.45 4.97
CA ARG A 142 9.00 18.55 5.81
C ARG A 142 7.50 18.79 5.62
N TRP A 143 7.05 18.74 4.37
CA TRP A 143 5.69 18.99 3.98
C TRP A 143 4.73 17.90 4.48
N ALA A 144 5.09 16.63 4.41
CA ALA A 144 4.22 15.52 4.70
C ALA A 144 3.98 15.34 6.20
N ASP A 145 2.74 14.98 6.55
CA ASP A 145 2.33 14.56 7.89
C ASP A 145 2.49 13.04 8.06
N VAL A 146 2.38 12.28 6.95
CA VAL A 146 2.59 10.83 6.90
C VAL A 146 3.32 10.44 5.63
N PHE A 147 4.22 9.47 5.76
CA PHE A 147 4.88 8.83 4.64
C PHE A 147 4.39 7.39 4.48
N ALA A 148 3.88 7.06 3.31
CA ALA A 148 3.38 5.74 2.97
C ALA A 148 4.09 5.20 1.73
N ILE A 149 4.55 3.95 1.75
CA ILE A 149 5.09 3.27 0.56
C ILE A 149 4.15 2.14 0.17
N ALA A 150 3.39 2.33 -0.90
CA ALA A 150 2.44 1.35 -1.40
C ALA A 150 2.43 1.32 -2.95
N PRO A 151 2.94 0.25 -3.57
CA PRO A 151 3.58 -0.93 -2.98
C PRO A 151 5.04 -0.70 -2.58
N LEU A 152 5.55 -1.48 -1.59
CA LEU A 152 6.96 -1.60 -1.29
C LEU A 152 7.52 -2.88 -1.95
N SER A 153 8.37 -2.73 -2.96
CA SER A 153 9.06 -3.84 -3.62
C SER A 153 10.19 -4.41 -2.76
N ALA A 154 10.58 -5.66 -3.01
CA ALA A 154 11.70 -6.28 -2.33
C ALA A 154 13.02 -5.50 -2.51
N ASN A 155 13.26 -4.91 -3.69
CA ASN A 155 14.43 -4.07 -3.95
C ASN A 155 14.45 -2.84 -3.06
N SER A 156 13.34 -2.11 -3.01
CA SER A 156 13.24 -0.90 -2.17
C SER A 156 13.25 -1.22 -0.68
N LEU A 157 12.66 -2.36 -0.26
CA LEU A 157 12.78 -2.88 1.10
C LEU A 157 14.25 -3.11 1.48
N ALA A 158 15.02 -3.78 0.61
CA ALA A 158 16.43 -4.02 0.83
C ALA A 158 17.22 -2.71 0.94
N LYS A 159 16.97 -1.74 0.05
CA LYS A 159 17.65 -0.45 0.06
C LYS A 159 17.38 0.33 1.35
N ILE A 160 16.10 0.48 1.73
CA ILE A 160 15.71 1.24 2.91
C ILE A 160 16.27 0.61 4.17
N SER A 161 16.19 -0.74 4.31
CA SER A 161 16.70 -1.45 5.49
C SER A 161 18.21 -1.34 5.65
N GLN A 162 18.96 -1.16 4.54
CA GLN A 162 20.41 -0.98 4.55
C GLN A 162 20.85 0.49 4.50
N GLY A 163 19.90 1.44 4.46
CA GLY A 163 20.20 2.87 4.43
C GLY A 163 20.68 3.40 3.08
N LEU A 164 20.49 2.66 1.99
CA LEU A 164 20.78 3.13 0.63
C LEU A 164 19.77 4.18 0.21
N CYS A 165 20.25 5.27 -0.40
CA CYS A 165 19.44 6.41 -0.84
C CYS A 165 19.90 6.90 -2.23
N ASP A 166 19.66 6.05 -3.24
CA ASP A 166 20.06 6.23 -4.63
C ASP A 166 18.94 6.74 -5.55
N ASN A 167 17.76 7.01 -5.00
CA ASN A 167 16.60 7.55 -5.70
C ASN A 167 15.74 8.40 -4.75
N LEU A 168 14.82 9.20 -5.31
CA LEU A 168 13.99 10.15 -4.55
C LEU A 168 13.22 9.46 -3.40
N VAL A 169 12.63 8.29 -3.63
CA VAL A 169 11.86 7.54 -2.61
C VAL A 169 12.78 7.17 -1.43
N THR A 170 13.95 6.60 -1.72
CA THR A 170 14.90 6.18 -0.68
C THR A 170 15.59 7.35 0.01
N CYS A 171 15.79 8.48 -0.69
CA CYS A 171 16.27 9.73 -0.10
C CYS A 171 15.26 10.31 0.89
N VAL A 172 13.96 10.32 0.55
CA VAL A 172 12.90 10.72 1.49
C VAL A 172 12.88 9.79 2.71
N ALA A 173 12.93 8.46 2.50
CA ALA A 173 12.95 7.50 3.58
C ALA A 173 14.15 7.69 4.52
N ARG A 174 15.34 7.97 3.96
CA ARG A 174 16.57 8.22 4.72
C ARG A 174 16.52 9.52 5.52
N ALA A 175 15.87 10.56 4.98
CA ALA A 175 15.70 11.85 5.62
C ALA A 175 14.45 11.93 6.49
N TRP A 176 13.65 10.86 6.61
CA TRP A 176 12.38 10.88 7.33
C TRP A 176 12.57 11.15 8.81
N ASP A 177 11.63 11.89 9.35
CA ASP A 177 11.52 12.15 10.78
C ASP A 177 10.62 11.08 11.40
N PHE A 178 11.21 10.17 12.17
CA PHE A 178 10.49 9.04 12.75
C PHE A 178 9.55 9.39 13.91
N GLU A 179 9.48 10.67 14.31
CA GLU A 179 8.37 11.15 15.15
C GLU A 179 7.06 11.25 14.36
N LYS A 180 7.13 11.30 13.01
CA LYS A 180 5.99 11.25 12.13
C LYS A 180 5.68 9.82 11.67
N PRO A 181 4.40 9.48 11.42
CA PRO A 181 4.04 8.17 10.92
C PRO A 181 4.75 7.79 9.62
N PHE A 182 5.30 6.58 9.58
CA PHE A 182 5.85 5.95 8.40
C PHE A 182 5.26 4.55 8.27
N VAL A 183 4.53 4.29 7.18
CA VAL A 183 3.86 3.01 6.94
C VAL A 183 4.27 2.43 5.59
N VAL A 184 4.47 1.11 5.54
CA VAL A 184 4.87 0.42 4.31
C VAL A 184 3.98 -0.78 4.05
N PHE A 185 3.70 -1.03 2.76
CA PHE A 185 2.86 -2.10 2.25
C PHE A 185 3.67 -2.97 1.29
N PRO A 186 4.39 -3.98 1.80
CA PRO A 186 5.15 -4.89 0.96
C PRO A 186 4.28 -5.60 -0.07
N ALA A 187 4.77 -5.69 -1.32
CA ALA A 187 4.10 -6.44 -2.38
C ALA A 187 5.13 -7.06 -3.33
N MET A 188 5.22 -8.39 -3.29
CA MET A 188 6.20 -9.18 -4.04
C MET A 188 5.71 -10.61 -4.26
N ASN A 189 6.41 -11.38 -5.12
CA ASN A 189 6.14 -12.80 -5.30
C ASN A 189 6.22 -13.57 -3.97
N SER A 190 5.44 -14.63 -3.82
CA SER A 190 5.33 -15.41 -2.59
C SER A 190 6.65 -16.03 -2.14
N LEU A 191 7.53 -16.44 -3.06
CA LEU A 191 8.86 -16.95 -2.72
C LEU A 191 9.79 -15.84 -2.26
N MET A 192 9.69 -14.64 -2.85
CA MET A 192 10.42 -13.46 -2.37
C MET A 192 9.94 -13.04 -0.97
N TRP A 193 8.65 -13.13 -0.70
CA TRP A 193 8.09 -12.86 0.62
C TRP A 193 8.62 -13.86 1.68
N LYS A 194 8.64 -15.16 1.34
CA LYS A 194 9.12 -16.24 2.21
C LYS A 194 10.65 -16.28 2.34
N HIS A 195 11.38 -15.52 1.52
CA HIS A 195 12.84 -15.53 1.56
C HIS A 195 13.36 -15.02 2.92
N PRO A 196 14.35 -15.70 3.55
CA PRO A 196 14.86 -15.32 4.88
C PRO A 196 15.28 -13.87 5.01
N VAL A 197 15.87 -13.31 3.94
CA VAL A 197 16.28 -11.90 3.88
C VAL A 197 15.09 -10.95 4.03
N SER A 198 13.93 -11.27 3.48
CA SER A 198 12.75 -10.40 3.55
C SER A 198 12.28 -10.23 5.01
N ALA A 199 12.19 -11.33 5.77
CA ALA A 199 11.83 -11.29 7.17
C ALA A 199 12.82 -10.45 8.00
N HIS A 200 14.12 -10.61 7.74
CA HIS A 200 15.18 -9.84 8.41
C HIS A 200 15.08 -8.35 8.09
N GLN A 201 14.92 -7.97 6.83
CA GLN A 201 14.79 -6.59 6.40
C GLN A 201 13.54 -5.90 6.97
N LEU A 202 12.41 -6.62 7.03
CA LEU A 202 11.18 -6.13 7.66
C LEU A 202 11.37 -5.92 9.17
N SER A 203 12.14 -6.79 9.85
CA SER A 203 12.44 -6.60 11.27
C SER A 203 13.27 -5.34 11.51
N ILE A 204 14.21 -5.02 10.61
CA ILE A 204 14.98 -3.78 10.66
C ILE A 204 14.06 -2.56 10.51
N LEU A 205 13.15 -2.55 9.52
CA LEU A 205 12.21 -1.44 9.37
C LEU A 205 11.34 -1.25 10.62
N ARG A 206 10.85 -2.35 11.20
CA ARG A 206 10.07 -2.30 12.44
C ARG A 206 10.90 -1.73 13.61
N SER A 207 12.19 -2.03 13.71
CA SER A 207 13.08 -1.48 14.74
C SER A 207 13.30 0.03 14.60
N PHE A 208 13.13 0.58 13.39
CA PHE A 208 13.13 2.03 13.14
C PHE A 208 11.80 2.72 13.48
N GLY A 209 10.78 1.96 13.90
CA GLY A 209 9.44 2.50 14.15
C GLY A 209 8.53 2.51 12.92
N VAL A 210 8.95 1.95 11.78
CA VAL A 210 8.13 1.86 10.57
C VAL A 210 6.99 0.86 10.79
N LYS A 211 5.77 1.28 10.54
CA LYS A 211 4.61 0.40 10.52
C LYS A 211 4.63 -0.46 9.25
N VAL A 212 4.79 -1.74 9.39
CA VAL A 212 4.70 -2.71 8.30
C VAL A 212 3.31 -3.32 8.29
N VAL A 213 2.61 -3.21 7.16
CA VAL A 213 1.32 -3.87 6.91
C VAL A 213 1.58 -5.09 6.05
N ASP A 214 1.34 -6.27 6.61
CA ASP A 214 1.66 -7.51 5.92
C ASP A 214 0.80 -7.69 4.65
N PRO A 215 1.36 -8.30 3.59
CA PRO A 215 0.64 -8.59 2.36
C PRO A 215 -0.46 -9.63 2.59
N VAL A 216 -1.43 -9.66 1.68
CA VAL A 216 -2.54 -10.61 1.72
C VAL A 216 -2.27 -11.81 0.82
N GLU A 217 -2.98 -12.91 1.10
CA GLU A 217 -2.98 -14.08 0.23
C GLU A 217 -3.91 -13.85 -0.97
N LYS A 218 -3.37 -14.04 -2.16
CA LYS A 218 -4.11 -13.90 -3.43
C LYS A 218 -3.37 -14.64 -4.55
N THR A 219 -4.07 -14.92 -5.66
CA THR A 219 -3.38 -15.27 -6.91
C THR A 219 -2.67 -14.03 -7.43
N LEU A 220 -1.35 -14.11 -7.54
CA LEU A 220 -0.46 -13.03 -7.96
C LEU A 220 -0.45 -12.89 -9.49
N ALA A 221 0.06 -11.78 -10.00
CA ALA A 221 0.19 -11.53 -11.44
C ALA A 221 1.06 -12.57 -12.18
N CYS A 222 1.97 -13.25 -11.49
CA CYS A 222 2.76 -14.37 -12.04
C CYS A 222 1.99 -15.69 -12.11
N GLY A 223 0.74 -15.77 -11.64
CA GLY A 223 -0.07 -16.98 -11.58
C GLY A 223 0.09 -17.78 -10.30
N ASP A 224 1.07 -17.49 -9.45
CA ASP A 224 1.27 -18.15 -8.17
C ASP A 224 0.18 -17.73 -7.17
N THR A 225 -0.35 -18.68 -6.41
CA THR A 225 -1.25 -18.39 -5.30
C THR A 225 -0.48 -18.43 -3.99
N GLY A 226 -0.60 -17.37 -3.19
CA GLY A 226 0.06 -17.29 -1.89
C GLY A 226 0.13 -15.87 -1.35
N VAL A 227 0.78 -15.74 -0.19
CA VAL A 227 0.99 -14.44 0.47
C VAL A 227 2.04 -13.64 -0.27
N GLY A 228 1.72 -12.39 -0.58
CA GLY A 228 2.63 -11.48 -1.30
C GLY A 228 1.91 -10.34 -2.00
N ALA A 229 0.58 -10.37 -2.07
CA ALA A 229 -0.22 -9.35 -2.74
C ALA A 229 -0.41 -8.09 -1.87
N LEU A 230 -0.45 -6.93 -2.52
CA LEU A 230 -0.84 -5.69 -1.88
C LEU A 230 -2.27 -5.81 -1.33
N PRO A 231 -2.53 -5.37 -0.09
CA PRO A 231 -3.88 -5.27 0.45
C PRO A 231 -4.81 -4.46 -0.47
N PRO A 232 -6.14 -4.66 -0.38
CA PRO A 232 -7.10 -3.87 -1.15
C PRO A 232 -6.89 -2.37 -0.97
N PRO A 233 -7.09 -1.52 -2.00
CA PRO A 233 -6.89 -0.07 -1.93
C PRO A 233 -7.58 0.59 -0.74
N ARG A 234 -8.83 0.20 -0.46
CA ARG A 234 -9.57 0.69 0.71
C ARG A 234 -8.88 0.35 2.04
N SER A 235 -8.29 -0.84 2.15
CA SER A 235 -7.54 -1.24 3.36
C SER A 235 -6.24 -0.45 3.50
N VAL A 236 -5.56 -0.16 2.38
CA VAL A 236 -4.37 0.70 2.37
C VAL A 236 -4.71 2.10 2.87
N ALA A 237 -5.78 2.72 2.33
CA ALA A 237 -6.24 4.03 2.76
C ALA A 237 -6.63 4.05 4.25
N ALA A 238 -7.44 3.08 4.70
CA ALA A 238 -7.84 2.97 6.09
C ALA A 238 -6.65 2.86 7.06
N GLU A 239 -5.61 2.09 6.67
CA GLU A 239 -4.41 1.92 7.49
C GLU A 239 -3.56 3.19 7.56
N ILE A 240 -3.45 3.94 6.46
CA ILE A 240 -2.77 5.25 6.45
C ILE A 240 -3.47 6.21 7.42
N PHE A 241 -4.79 6.28 7.39
CA PHE A 241 -5.54 7.09 8.36
C PHE A 241 -5.40 6.59 9.79
N ARG A 242 -5.31 5.28 10.00
CA ARG A 242 -5.16 4.69 11.34
C ARG A 242 -3.84 5.09 12.00
N VAL A 243 -2.73 5.11 11.25
CA VAL A 243 -1.41 5.47 11.81
C VAL A 243 -1.28 6.97 12.10
N VAL A 244 -2.09 7.81 11.47
CA VAL A 244 -2.13 9.27 11.70
C VAL A 244 -3.05 9.63 12.85
N SER A 245 -4.14 8.87 13.04
CA SER A 245 -5.04 9.09 14.16
C SER A 245 -4.29 8.84 15.46
N PRO A 246 -4.33 9.74 16.45
CA PRO A 246 -3.75 9.43 17.75
C PRO A 246 -4.37 8.13 18.24
N VAL A 247 -3.52 7.14 18.54
CA VAL A 247 -3.95 5.94 19.25
C VAL A 247 -4.61 6.48 20.54
N PRO A 248 -5.89 6.14 20.83
CA PRO A 248 -6.46 6.50 22.11
C PRO A 248 -5.48 6.00 23.17
N GLY A 249 -4.89 6.93 23.91
CA GLY A 249 -4.02 6.57 25.03
C GLY A 249 -4.75 5.58 25.91
N PRO A 250 -4.05 4.78 26.73
CA PRO A 250 -4.73 3.92 27.68
C PRO A 250 -5.73 4.78 28.44
N LEU A 251 -7.03 4.34 28.40
CA LEU A 251 -8.14 5.04 29.03
C LEU A 251 -7.68 5.63 30.35
N SER A 252 -7.88 6.93 30.53
CA SER A 252 -7.56 7.60 31.79
C SER A 252 -8.26 6.87 32.94
N GLU A 253 -7.73 6.94 34.13
CA GLU A 253 -8.35 6.29 35.30
C GLU A 253 -9.84 6.68 35.43
N LYS A 254 -10.22 7.91 35.06
CA LYS A 254 -11.61 8.38 35.02
C LYS A 254 -12.48 7.64 34.00
N GLU A 255 -11.95 7.39 32.81
CA GLU A 255 -12.66 6.64 31.75
C GLU A 255 -12.76 5.14 32.08
N ARG A 256 -11.81 4.60 32.85
CA ARG A 256 -11.87 3.22 33.39
C ARG A 256 -12.94 3.09 34.47
N GLU A 257 -13.04 4.07 35.34
CA GLU A 257 -14.08 4.11 36.41
C GLU A 257 -15.47 4.28 35.82
N GLU A 258 -15.63 5.11 34.79
CA GLU A 258 -16.94 5.34 34.14
C GLU A 258 -17.40 4.10 33.35
N ASN A 259 -16.51 3.44 32.64
CA ASN A 259 -16.79 2.15 31.99
C ASN A 259 -16.98 0.98 32.96
N GLY A 260 -16.38 1.06 34.15
CA GLY A 260 -16.58 0.11 35.24
C GLY A 260 -17.97 0.26 35.88
N ARG A 261 -18.48 1.49 36.03
CA ARG A 261 -19.83 1.77 36.55
C ARG A 261 -20.92 1.30 35.61
N LEU A 262 -20.76 1.45 34.29
CA LEU A 262 -21.72 0.98 33.29
C LEU A 262 -21.83 -0.55 33.17
N ARG A 263 -20.86 -1.29 33.72
CA ARG A 263 -20.90 -2.77 33.77
C ARG A 263 -21.34 -3.34 35.09
N GLY A 264 -21.47 -2.50 36.13
CA GLY A 264 -21.87 -2.90 37.50
C GLY A 264 -23.36 -3.01 37.72
N ASP A 265 -24.20 -2.49 36.82
CA ASP A 265 -25.67 -2.42 37.04
C ASP A 265 -26.45 -3.57 36.37
N THR A 266 -25.79 -4.63 35.92
CA THR A 266 -26.46 -5.81 35.32
C THR A 266 -26.24 -7.12 36.06
N GLU A 267 -25.65 -7.10 37.28
CA GLU A 267 -25.63 -8.27 38.15
C GLU A 267 -26.46 -8.01 39.39
N THR A 268 -27.79 -8.15 39.29
CA THR A 268 -28.69 -8.34 40.42
C THR A 268 -29.34 -9.71 40.28
N ASP A 269 -29.07 -10.47 41.33
CA ASP A 269 -29.94 -11.49 41.91
C ASP A 269 -30.03 -12.89 41.25
N CYS A 270 -29.25 -13.77 41.74
CA CYS A 270 -29.70 -15.13 41.96
C CYS A 270 -29.11 -15.67 43.28
N SER A 271 -29.94 -15.55 44.31
CA SER A 271 -29.73 -16.06 45.65
C SER A 271 -29.83 -17.58 45.69
N GLN A 272 -28.89 -18.17 46.44
CA GLN A 272 -28.99 -19.38 47.30
C GLN A 272 -29.67 -20.64 46.71
N SER A 273 -28.89 -21.70 46.54
CA SER A 273 -29.11 -22.93 47.29
C SER A 273 -27.99 -23.96 46.98
N ASP A 274 -27.61 -24.61 48.06
CA ASP A 274 -27.01 -25.94 48.19
C ASP A 274 -25.49 -26.11 48.11
N ALA A 275 -24.93 -26.07 49.33
CA ALA A 275 -23.72 -26.75 49.75
C ALA A 275 -23.94 -28.29 49.72
N SER A 276 -23.07 -29.02 49.11
CA SER A 276 -22.58 -30.28 49.66
C SER A 276 -21.58 -31.01 48.74
N ALA A 277 -20.47 -31.39 49.35
CA ALA A 277 -19.64 -32.57 49.07
C ALA A 277 -18.88 -32.61 47.68
N CYS A 278 -17.60 -32.50 47.64
CA CYS A 278 -16.69 -33.62 47.74
C CYS A 278 -15.22 -33.19 47.59
N SER A 279 -14.49 -33.59 48.61
CA SER A 279 -13.05 -33.49 48.71
C SER A 279 -12.33 -34.54 47.85
N MET A 280 -11.02 -34.30 47.64
CA MET A 280 -9.97 -35.24 47.21
C MET A 280 -9.83 -35.57 45.75
N GLN A 281 -8.76 -35.17 45.09
CA GLN A 281 -7.51 -35.94 45.08
C GLN A 281 -6.38 -35.23 44.32
N THR A 282 -5.31 -35.04 45.04
CA THR A 282 -3.95 -34.79 44.54
C THR A 282 -3.44 -36.02 43.82
N GLN A 283 -2.78 -35.87 42.64
CA GLN A 283 -1.51 -36.55 42.30
C GLN A 283 -1.10 -36.18 40.86
N ARG A 284 0.04 -35.55 40.77
CA ARG A 284 1.29 -35.88 40.05
C ARG A 284 1.15 -36.75 38.80
N PHE A 285 1.50 -36.20 37.64
CA PHE A 285 2.69 -36.58 36.87
C PHE A 285 3.07 -35.41 35.99
#